data_c3d6ca0281e4ea0fcd3c3ca23416bc6b
#
_entry.id   c3d6ca0281e4ea0fcd3c3ca23416bc6b
#
_cell.length_a   1.000
_cell.length_b   1.000
_cell.length_c   1.000
_cell.angle_alpha   90.00
_cell.angle_beta   90.00
_cell.angle_gamma   90.00
#
_symmetry.space_group_name_H-M   'P 1'
#
loop_
_entity.id
_entity.type
_entity.pdbx_description
1 polymer ?
#
loop_
_entity_poly.entity_id
_entity_poly.type
_entity_poly.pdbx_seq_one_letter_code
_entity_poly.pdbx_strand_id
1 'polypeptide(L)'
;MNQQFVDRERELAWLEELYRRDGAQLVVLYGRRRIGKTELLRRFASGKRAVYLYCERTSARDNLARFRDLLADALGVEFLRDASFPDWEPLFKAVQHILERERVVIVFDEFPYLVDVDPSLPSKFQRLWDEVLSRTKAFLVLCGSSVSVMENEVLGYRSPLYGRRTGSWKLGELPLSALKFFYPRPFEERLHVYGVAGGVPMYLRRFDPSEPFWSNVEREFFTKGGFLYEEAEFLLRQELREPRNYFLILRAIADGRRKLGEIANETGLDKAAASRYLHTLELLGLVGHEIPVLEPPKARKRLYHISDNYLAFWFGYVQPRRALVEQGMGDAAVEEVKALFPQYMSRVYEQAARRAVQALHPGYRVGRQWGKAGGKAYEIDVMAVGPRGDAIYGEVKWSEAVDCAGEKERLREKALPGLRPAALYIFAKSYRRRGPGCLDLADVERIVDTNGI
;
A
#
# COMPACT_ATOMS: atom_id res chain seq x y z
N MET A 1 11.42 -21.13 -10.49
CA MET A 1 10.13 -20.93 -9.81
C MET A 1 9.28 -20.06 -10.70
N ASN A 2 8.14 -20.56 -11.20
CA ASN A 2 7.19 -19.76 -11.97
C ASN A 2 6.71 -18.62 -11.07
N GLN A 3 7.02 -17.37 -11.43
CA GLN A 3 6.53 -16.20 -10.73
C GLN A 3 5.01 -16.14 -10.92
N GLN A 4 4.26 -16.55 -9.93
CA GLN A 4 2.82 -16.49 -9.98
C GLN A 4 2.39 -15.02 -9.89
N PHE A 5 1.85 -14.50 -11.00
CA PHE A 5 1.22 -13.18 -11.04
C PHE A 5 -0.18 -13.31 -10.46
N VAL A 6 -0.45 -12.60 -9.38
CA VAL A 6 -1.67 -12.80 -8.59
C VAL A 6 -2.34 -11.46 -8.33
N ASP A 7 -3.68 -11.45 -8.46
CA ASP A 7 -4.58 -10.42 -7.96
C ASP A 7 -4.24 -8.99 -8.44
N ARG A 8 -4.07 -8.84 -9.76
CA ARG A 8 -3.85 -7.57 -10.45
C ARG A 8 -4.72 -7.45 -11.71
N GLU A 9 -5.81 -8.19 -11.73
CA GLU A 9 -6.74 -8.24 -12.87
C GLU A 9 -7.38 -6.88 -13.12
N ARG A 10 -7.68 -6.13 -12.06
CA ARG A 10 -8.26 -4.78 -12.16
C ARG A 10 -7.28 -3.79 -12.79
N GLU A 11 -6.04 -3.82 -12.34
CA GLU A 11 -4.98 -2.97 -12.89
C GLU A 11 -4.63 -3.32 -14.34
N LEU A 12 -4.57 -4.62 -14.65
CA LEU A 12 -4.38 -5.07 -16.03
C LEU A 12 -5.55 -4.67 -16.90
N ALA A 13 -6.79 -4.89 -16.48
CA ALA A 13 -7.99 -4.51 -17.22
C ALA A 13 -8.03 -3.00 -17.50
N TRP A 14 -7.65 -2.19 -16.51
CA TRP A 14 -7.53 -0.74 -16.68
C TRP A 14 -6.46 -0.34 -17.71
N LEU A 15 -5.27 -0.96 -17.66
CA LEU A 15 -4.22 -0.74 -18.66
C LEU A 15 -4.68 -1.17 -20.06
N GLU A 16 -5.36 -2.32 -20.18
CA GLU A 16 -5.92 -2.81 -21.44
C GLU A 16 -7.04 -1.90 -21.99
N GLU A 17 -7.89 -1.36 -21.12
CA GLU A 17 -8.90 -0.38 -21.51
C GLU A 17 -8.25 0.87 -22.12
N LEU A 18 -7.25 1.45 -21.43
CA LEU A 18 -6.50 2.59 -21.95
C LEU A 18 -5.77 2.26 -23.26
N TYR A 19 -5.22 1.05 -23.37
CA TYR A 19 -4.51 0.61 -24.58
C TYR A 19 -5.43 0.52 -25.79
N ARG A 20 -6.72 0.23 -25.61
CA ARG A 20 -7.71 0.16 -26.70
C ARG A 20 -8.26 1.53 -27.12
N ARG A 21 -8.05 2.59 -26.35
CA ARG A 21 -8.51 3.94 -26.68
C ARG A 21 -7.74 4.48 -27.88
N ASP A 22 -8.41 5.19 -28.77
CA ASP A 22 -7.74 5.85 -29.89
C ASP A 22 -6.77 6.95 -29.44
N GLY A 23 -5.78 7.23 -30.30
CA GLY A 23 -4.77 8.26 -30.05
C GLY A 23 -3.73 7.88 -29.00
N ALA A 24 -2.84 8.80 -28.71
CA ALA A 24 -1.76 8.62 -27.74
C ALA A 24 -2.29 8.53 -26.30
N GLN A 25 -1.62 7.73 -25.50
CA GLN A 25 -1.91 7.61 -24.07
C GLN A 25 -0.67 7.94 -23.24
N LEU A 26 -0.83 8.79 -22.22
CA LEU A 26 0.18 9.07 -21.19
C LEU A 26 -0.31 8.52 -19.86
N VAL A 27 0.26 7.43 -19.42
CA VAL A 27 -0.14 6.68 -18.24
C VAL A 27 0.90 6.84 -17.16
N VAL A 28 0.46 7.11 -15.94
CA VAL A 28 1.33 7.19 -14.76
C VAL A 28 0.98 6.05 -13.82
N LEU A 29 1.94 5.12 -13.61
CA LEU A 29 1.82 4.02 -12.65
C LEU A 29 2.83 4.21 -11.53
N TYR A 30 2.39 4.35 -10.30
CA TYR A 30 3.31 4.58 -9.19
C TYR A 30 2.85 3.88 -7.91
N GLY A 31 3.73 3.81 -6.95
CA GLY A 31 3.49 3.18 -5.65
C GLY A 31 4.77 2.68 -5.04
N ARG A 32 4.73 2.25 -3.79
CA ARG A 32 5.90 1.83 -3.02
C ARG A 32 6.74 0.77 -3.74
N ARG A 33 7.98 0.62 -3.31
CA ARG A 33 8.84 -0.48 -3.78
C ARG A 33 8.26 -1.84 -3.44
N ARG A 34 8.60 -2.86 -4.22
CA ARG A 34 8.30 -4.29 -3.96
C ARG A 34 6.84 -4.69 -4.03
N ILE A 35 5.92 -3.78 -4.45
CA ILE A 35 4.49 -4.07 -4.62
C ILE A 35 4.12 -4.67 -5.97
N GLY A 36 5.10 -4.86 -6.89
CA GLY A 36 4.89 -5.58 -8.15
C GLY A 36 4.62 -4.70 -9.39
N LYS A 37 5.00 -3.39 -9.38
CA LYS A 37 4.82 -2.50 -10.55
C LYS A 37 5.49 -3.01 -11.81
N THR A 38 6.77 -3.35 -11.74
CA THR A 38 7.56 -3.89 -12.86
C THR A 38 6.95 -5.15 -13.42
N GLU A 39 6.48 -6.08 -12.57
CA GLU A 39 5.84 -7.32 -12.99
C GLU A 39 4.52 -7.06 -13.71
N LEU A 40 3.69 -6.15 -13.17
CA LEU A 40 2.44 -5.72 -13.80
C LEU A 40 2.70 -5.16 -15.22
N LEU A 41 3.69 -4.28 -15.36
CA LEU A 41 4.02 -3.65 -16.65
C LEU A 41 4.62 -4.65 -17.65
N ARG A 42 5.46 -5.58 -17.19
CA ARG A 42 5.98 -6.66 -18.04
C ARG A 42 4.86 -7.57 -18.53
N ARG A 43 3.91 -7.92 -17.64
CA ARG A 43 2.74 -8.72 -18.00
C ARG A 43 1.86 -7.97 -19.00
N PHE A 44 1.61 -6.70 -18.80
CA PHE A 44 0.85 -5.84 -19.70
C PHE A 44 1.53 -5.72 -21.09
N ALA A 45 2.85 -5.53 -21.12
CA ALA A 45 3.61 -5.37 -22.37
C ALA A 45 3.78 -6.68 -23.14
N SER A 46 3.57 -7.84 -22.50
CA SER A 46 3.71 -9.15 -23.13
C SER A 46 2.75 -9.31 -24.31
N GLY A 47 3.30 -9.72 -25.46
CA GLY A 47 2.56 -9.89 -26.72
C GLY A 47 2.24 -8.57 -27.44
N LYS A 48 2.72 -7.43 -26.96
CA LYS A 48 2.61 -6.13 -27.61
C LYS A 48 3.96 -5.66 -28.14
N ARG A 49 3.94 -4.81 -29.16
CA ARG A 49 5.17 -4.10 -29.57
C ARG A 49 5.52 -3.10 -28.46
N ALA A 50 6.65 -3.35 -27.78
CA ALA A 50 6.99 -2.61 -26.58
C ALA A 50 8.46 -2.28 -26.49
N VAL A 51 8.75 -1.08 -25.95
CA VAL A 51 10.08 -0.61 -25.52
C VAL A 51 10.04 -0.45 -24.00
N TYR A 52 10.92 -1.15 -23.31
CA TYR A 52 10.96 -1.14 -21.85
C TYR A 52 12.33 -0.68 -21.37
N LEU A 53 12.42 0.56 -20.86
CA LEU A 53 13.62 1.09 -20.21
C LEU A 53 13.48 0.98 -18.70
N TYR A 54 14.38 0.24 -18.06
CA TYR A 54 14.66 0.40 -16.65
C TYR A 54 15.62 1.57 -16.48
N CYS A 55 15.12 2.68 -15.91
CA CYS A 55 15.90 3.89 -15.72
C CYS A 55 16.93 3.70 -14.61
N GLU A 56 18.13 4.22 -14.81
CA GLU A 56 19.23 4.09 -13.85
C GLU A 56 19.72 5.46 -13.36
N ARG A 57 20.31 5.47 -12.17
CA ARG A 57 21.00 6.64 -11.61
C ARG A 57 22.39 6.82 -12.25
N THR A 58 22.40 6.89 -13.58
CA THR A 58 23.59 7.18 -14.40
C THR A 58 23.37 8.49 -15.15
N SER A 59 24.27 8.87 -16.07
CA SER A 59 24.10 10.11 -16.83
C SER A 59 22.83 10.11 -17.68
N ALA A 60 22.27 11.31 -17.93
CA ALA A 60 21.13 11.46 -18.85
C ALA A 60 21.48 10.92 -20.24
N ARG A 61 22.75 11.11 -20.68
CA ARG A 61 23.25 10.62 -21.97
C ARG A 61 23.23 9.10 -22.05
N ASP A 62 23.64 8.39 -20.98
CA ASP A 62 23.68 6.93 -20.98
C ASP A 62 22.26 6.34 -21.02
N ASN A 63 21.33 6.89 -20.22
CA ASN A 63 19.93 6.48 -20.27
C ASN A 63 19.31 6.72 -21.65
N LEU A 64 19.60 7.85 -22.29
CA LEU A 64 19.14 8.17 -23.63
C LEU A 64 19.71 7.21 -24.67
N ALA A 65 21.01 6.89 -24.61
CA ALA A 65 21.67 5.96 -25.51
C ALA A 65 21.08 4.53 -25.38
N ARG A 66 20.90 4.06 -24.14
CA ARG A 66 20.24 2.75 -23.89
C ARG A 66 18.82 2.72 -24.42
N PHE A 67 18.04 3.78 -24.20
CA PHE A 67 16.67 3.85 -24.74
C PHE A 67 16.66 3.85 -26.27
N ARG A 68 17.60 4.59 -26.91
CA ARG A 68 17.78 4.59 -28.36
C ARG A 68 17.98 3.17 -28.90
N ASP A 69 18.86 2.40 -28.27
CA ASP A 69 19.18 1.04 -28.72
C ASP A 69 17.98 0.09 -28.54
N LEU A 70 17.27 0.19 -27.39
CA LEU A 70 16.03 -0.56 -27.15
C LEU A 70 14.93 -0.17 -28.15
N LEU A 71 14.84 1.09 -28.51
CA LEU A 71 13.89 1.60 -29.49
C LEU A 71 14.22 1.09 -30.90
N ALA A 72 15.50 1.07 -31.26
CA ALA A 72 15.99 0.50 -32.52
C ALA A 72 15.58 -0.97 -32.66
N ASP A 73 15.79 -1.79 -31.62
CA ASP A 73 15.42 -3.20 -31.59
C ASP A 73 13.92 -3.39 -31.73
N ALA A 74 13.14 -2.71 -30.90
CA ALA A 74 11.69 -2.88 -30.84
C ALA A 74 10.99 -2.43 -32.15
N LEU A 75 11.54 -1.41 -32.82
CA LEU A 75 10.98 -0.88 -34.06
C LEU A 75 11.61 -1.45 -35.34
N GLY A 76 12.74 -2.18 -35.23
CA GLY A 76 13.50 -2.67 -36.38
C GLY A 76 14.15 -1.54 -37.18
N VAL A 77 14.70 -0.51 -36.50
CA VAL A 77 15.22 0.71 -37.12
C VAL A 77 16.72 0.83 -36.85
N GLU A 78 17.52 0.12 -37.65
CA GLU A 78 18.97 -0.01 -37.46
C GLU A 78 19.72 1.34 -37.38
N PHE A 79 19.35 2.32 -38.23
CA PHE A 79 20.06 3.62 -38.27
C PHE A 79 20.10 4.37 -36.95
N LEU A 80 19.15 4.08 -36.02
CA LEU A 80 19.14 4.72 -34.71
C LEU A 80 20.39 4.38 -33.90
N ARG A 81 20.97 3.19 -34.06
CA ARG A 81 22.14 2.74 -33.31
C ARG A 81 23.38 3.60 -33.60
N ASP A 82 23.51 4.02 -34.84
CA ASP A 82 24.67 4.81 -35.32
C ASP A 82 24.43 6.32 -35.14
N ALA A 83 23.17 6.73 -34.91
CA ALA A 83 22.80 8.12 -34.72
C ALA A 83 23.05 8.62 -33.29
N SER A 84 23.52 9.85 -33.17
CA SER A 84 23.64 10.53 -31.89
C SER A 84 22.51 11.56 -31.70
N PHE A 85 21.83 11.47 -30.57
CA PHE A 85 20.76 12.40 -30.24
C PHE A 85 21.13 13.24 -29.01
N PRO A 86 20.95 14.56 -29.06
CA PRO A 86 21.27 15.44 -27.94
C PRO A 86 20.23 15.36 -26.80
N ASP A 87 19.00 14.95 -27.08
CA ASP A 87 17.91 14.87 -26.10
C ASP A 87 16.81 13.88 -26.59
N TRP A 88 15.80 13.67 -25.75
CA TRP A 88 14.67 12.77 -25.99
C TRP A 88 13.82 13.18 -27.22
N GLU A 89 13.53 14.47 -27.39
CA GLU A 89 12.64 14.95 -28.44
C GLU A 89 13.17 14.65 -29.87
N PRO A 90 14.43 14.93 -30.23
CA PRO A 90 14.98 14.55 -31.54
C PRO A 90 14.92 13.04 -31.80
N LEU A 91 15.16 12.21 -30.76
CA LEU A 91 15.06 10.76 -30.89
C LEU A 91 13.64 10.32 -31.20
N PHE A 92 12.63 10.83 -30.52
CA PHE A 92 11.24 10.50 -30.79
C PHE A 92 10.75 11.04 -32.11
N LYS A 93 11.21 12.23 -32.57
CA LYS A 93 10.92 12.76 -33.90
C LYS A 93 11.43 11.86 -35.03
N ALA A 94 12.60 11.23 -34.85
CA ALA A 94 13.14 10.30 -35.85
C ALA A 94 12.25 9.07 -36.09
N VAL A 95 11.46 8.66 -35.13
CA VAL A 95 10.54 7.50 -35.21
C VAL A 95 9.06 7.89 -35.22
N GLN A 96 8.73 9.16 -35.22
CA GLN A 96 7.35 9.66 -35.14
C GLN A 96 6.44 9.02 -36.19
N HIS A 97 6.90 8.90 -37.42
CA HIS A 97 6.13 8.31 -38.53
C HIS A 97 5.72 6.84 -38.28
N ILE A 98 6.48 6.09 -37.49
CA ILE A 98 6.14 4.72 -37.06
C ILE A 98 5.09 4.78 -35.97
N LEU A 99 5.28 5.66 -34.97
CA LEU A 99 4.36 5.83 -33.84
C LEU A 99 2.99 6.38 -34.26
N GLU A 100 2.90 7.09 -35.41
CA GLU A 100 1.63 7.55 -36.01
C GLU A 100 0.83 6.39 -36.60
N ARG A 101 1.51 5.37 -37.12
CA ARG A 101 0.89 4.21 -37.79
C ARG A 101 0.58 3.08 -36.83
N GLU A 102 1.49 2.82 -35.92
CA GLU A 102 1.47 1.65 -35.04
C GLU A 102 1.40 2.04 -33.56
N ARG A 103 0.65 1.25 -32.79
CA ARG A 103 0.62 1.38 -31.36
C ARG A 103 1.83 0.70 -30.73
N VAL A 104 2.67 1.48 -30.07
CA VAL A 104 3.87 1.01 -29.38
C VAL A 104 3.75 1.35 -27.89
N VAL A 105 3.96 0.36 -27.04
CA VAL A 105 4.05 0.57 -25.58
C VAL A 105 5.46 1.00 -25.24
N ILE A 106 5.60 2.14 -24.60
CA ILE A 106 6.89 2.72 -24.19
C ILE A 106 6.87 2.88 -22.69
N VAL A 107 7.70 2.12 -21.98
CA VAL A 107 7.75 2.11 -20.51
C VAL A 107 9.06 2.70 -20.04
N PHE A 108 8.96 3.74 -19.20
CA PHE A 108 10.05 4.25 -18.37
C PHE A 108 9.83 3.76 -16.94
N ASP A 109 10.48 2.66 -16.57
CA ASP A 109 10.40 2.11 -15.21
C ASP A 109 11.47 2.77 -14.34
N GLU A 110 11.12 3.16 -13.13
CA GLU A 110 11.89 4.02 -12.22
C GLU A 110 12.21 5.41 -12.82
N PHE A 111 11.20 6.02 -13.47
CA PHE A 111 11.27 7.38 -14.02
C PHE A 111 11.80 8.44 -13.03
N PRO A 112 11.54 8.37 -11.71
CA PRO A 112 12.17 9.24 -10.73
C PRO A 112 13.69 9.31 -10.80
N TYR A 113 14.39 8.25 -11.22
CA TYR A 113 15.85 8.29 -11.35
C TYR A 113 16.31 9.22 -12.47
N LEU A 114 15.55 9.33 -13.55
CA LEU A 114 15.84 10.30 -14.60
C LEU A 114 15.61 11.73 -14.11
N VAL A 115 14.55 11.96 -13.30
CA VAL A 115 14.26 13.28 -12.71
C VAL A 115 15.35 13.68 -11.69
N ASP A 116 15.87 12.74 -10.90
CA ASP A 116 16.98 12.98 -9.96
C ASP A 116 18.26 13.44 -10.71
N VAL A 117 18.52 12.88 -11.91
CA VAL A 117 19.68 13.20 -12.74
C VAL A 117 19.47 14.49 -13.53
N ASP A 118 18.27 14.71 -14.04
CA ASP A 118 17.88 15.90 -14.80
C ASP A 118 16.55 16.46 -14.28
N PRO A 119 16.58 17.42 -13.35
CA PRO A 119 15.37 18.05 -12.84
C PRO A 119 14.52 18.79 -13.90
N SER A 120 15.07 19.07 -15.08
CA SER A 120 14.34 19.66 -16.21
C SER A 120 13.52 18.64 -17.01
N LEU A 121 13.70 17.35 -16.72
CA LEU A 121 13.08 16.25 -17.48
C LEU A 121 11.54 16.33 -17.56
N PRO A 122 10.79 16.67 -16.51
CA PRO A 122 9.36 16.84 -16.63
C PRO A 122 8.95 17.88 -17.68
N SER A 123 9.70 19.00 -17.81
CA SER A 123 9.47 20.01 -18.85
C SER A 123 9.83 19.49 -20.26
N LYS A 124 10.89 18.70 -20.38
CA LYS A 124 11.27 18.07 -21.64
C LYS A 124 10.21 17.07 -22.10
N PHE A 125 9.69 16.25 -21.20
CA PHE A 125 8.61 15.30 -21.49
C PHE A 125 7.28 15.98 -21.74
N GLN A 126 7.01 17.14 -21.13
CA GLN A 126 5.89 17.98 -21.48
C GLN A 126 5.96 18.40 -22.97
N ARG A 127 7.10 18.97 -23.39
CA ARG A 127 7.29 19.41 -24.77
C ARG A 127 7.24 18.23 -25.74
N LEU A 128 7.90 17.13 -25.40
CA LEU A 128 7.85 15.88 -26.17
C LEU A 128 6.40 15.41 -26.37
N TRP A 129 5.59 15.45 -25.32
CA TRP A 129 4.19 15.08 -25.41
C TRP A 129 3.41 16.03 -26.29
N ASP A 130 3.50 17.33 -26.05
CA ASP A 130 2.70 18.34 -26.74
C ASP A 130 3.04 18.46 -28.23
N GLU A 131 4.33 18.35 -28.59
CA GLU A 131 4.79 18.56 -29.97
C GLU A 131 4.86 17.28 -30.82
N VAL A 132 5.08 16.11 -30.18
CA VAL A 132 5.36 14.85 -30.89
C VAL A 132 4.31 13.79 -30.55
N LEU A 133 4.29 13.32 -29.32
CA LEU A 133 3.62 12.07 -28.96
C LEU A 133 2.09 12.16 -28.97
N SER A 134 1.51 13.31 -28.60
CA SER A 134 0.05 13.50 -28.54
C SER A 134 -0.66 13.26 -29.88
N ARG A 135 0.07 13.37 -30.99
CA ARG A 135 -0.43 13.18 -32.37
C ARG A 135 -0.19 11.78 -32.92
N THR A 136 0.32 10.87 -32.10
CA THR A 136 0.66 9.51 -32.50
C THR A 136 -0.27 8.48 -31.87
N LYS A 137 0.04 7.21 -32.00
CA LYS A 137 -0.62 6.09 -31.30
C LYS A 137 0.24 5.57 -30.13
N ALA A 138 1.28 6.31 -29.69
CA ALA A 138 2.15 5.89 -28.62
C ALA A 138 1.39 5.66 -27.30
N PHE A 139 1.73 4.61 -26.59
CA PHE A 139 1.27 4.31 -25.24
C PHE A 139 2.43 4.48 -24.28
N LEU A 140 2.60 5.70 -23.76
CA LEU A 140 3.69 6.07 -22.87
C LEU A 140 3.33 5.79 -21.41
N VAL A 141 4.15 5.01 -20.71
CA VAL A 141 4.01 4.71 -19.29
C VAL A 141 5.19 5.29 -18.51
N LEU A 142 4.90 6.19 -17.58
CA LEU A 142 5.85 6.68 -16.59
C LEU A 142 5.61 5.92 -15.29
N CYS A 143 6.56 5.05 -14.92
CA CYS A 143 6.46 4.23 -13.70
C CYS A 143 7.50 4.67 -12.68
N GLY A 144 7.12 4.70 -11.39
CA GLY A 144 8.06 5.04 -10.34
C GLY A 144 7.72 4.49 -8.98
N SER A 145 8.78 4.15 -8.23
CA SER A 145 8.67 3.70 -6.84
C SER A 145 8.70 4.84 -5.83
N SER A 146 9.31 5.97 -6.16
CA SER A 146 9.29 7.16 -5.28
C SER A 146 7.94 7.87 -5.39
N VAL A 147 7.03 7.57 -4.45
CA VAL A 147 5.67 8.14 -4.41
C VAL A 147 5.73 9.66 -4.35
N SER A 148 6.62 10.23 -3.52
CA SER A 148 6.75 11.68 -3.36
C SER A 148 7.18 12.37 -4.67
N VAL A 149 8.14 11.81 -5.41
CA VAL A 149 8.58 12.37 -6.70
C VAL A 149 7.44 12.24 -7.72
N MET A 150 6.79 11.09 -7.81
CA MET A 150 5.69 10.90 -8.76
C MET A 150 4.50 11.83 -8.47
N GLU A 151 4.14 12.03 -7.21
CA GLU A 151 3.03 12.93 -6.84
C GLU A 151 3.38 14.41 -6.98
N ASN A 152 4.62 14.82 -6.74
CA ASN A 152 5.02 16.22 -6.82
C ASN A 152 5.51 16.65 -8.21
N GLU A 153 6.43 15.86 -8.82
CA GLU A 153 7.12 16.24 -10.05
C GLU A 153 6.40 15.76 -11.32
N VAL A 154 5.52 14.73 -11.21
CA VAL A 154 4.81 14.18 -12.38
C VAL A 154 3.33 14.53 -12.34
N LEU A 155 2.66 14.31 -11.21
CA LEU A 155 1.21 14.46 -11.06
C LEU A 155 0.78 15.78 -10.43
N GLY A 156 1.67 16.47 -9.73
CA GLY A 156 1.37 17.66 -8.95
C GLY A 156 0.91 18.84 -9.81
N TYR A 157 0.09 19.71 -9.24
CA TYR A 157 -0.45 20.91 -9.95
C TYR A 157 0.65 21.82 -10.54
N ARG A 158 1.83 21.83 -9.92
CA ARG A 158 2.99 22.61 -10.40
C ARG A 158 3.86 21.85 -11.41
N SER A 159 3.59 20.57 -11.64
CA SER A 159 4.33 19.78 -12.62
C SER A 159 4.04 20.24 -14.03
N PRO A 160 5.06 20.33 -14.89
CA PRO A 160 4.87 20.55 -16.33
C PRO A 160 3.99 19.47 -16.99
N LEU A 161 3.95 18.26 -16.46
CA LEU A 161 3.12 17.15 -16.97
C LEU A 161 1.68 17.18 -16.45
N TYR A 162 1.34 18.12 -15.55
CA TYR A 162 -0.01 18.24 -15.04
C TYR A 162 -1.04 18.43 -16.17
N GLY A 163 -2.15 17.67 -16.09
CA GLY A 163 -3.25 17.74 -17.08
C GLY A 163 -3.00 16.98 -18.39
N ARG A 164 -1.79 16.39 -18.60
CA ARG A 164 -1.46 15.67 -19.87
C ARG A 164 -1.68 14.17 -19.76
N ARG A 165 -1.74 13.64 -18.55
CA ARG A 165 -2.00 12.22 -18.34
C ARG A 165 -3.39 11.82 -18.82
N THR A 166 -3.49 10.68 -19.49
CA THR A 166 -4.77 10.05 -19.86
C THR A 166 -5.25 9.07 -18.79
N GLY A 167 -4.33 8.60 -17.93
CA GLY A 167 -4.65 7.78 -16.79
C GLY A 167 -3.55 7.78 -15.73
N SER A 168 -3.93 7.57 -14.47
CA SER A 168 -2.97 7.36 -13.38
C SER A 168 -3.50 6.33 -12.39
N TRP A 169 -2.60 5.46 -11.90
CA TRP A 169 -2.93 4.46 -10.90
C TRP A 169 -1.84 4.40 -9.82
N LYS A 170 -2.25 4.60 -8.57
CA LYS A 170 -1.40 4.34 -7.42
C LYS A 170 -1.55 2.87 -7.03
N LEU A 171 -0.54 2.06 -7.35
CA LEU A 171 -0.56 0.65 -7.02
C LEU A 171 -0.38 0.48 -5.50
N GLY A 172 -1.31 -0.23 -4.87
CA GLY A 172 -1.28 -0.57 -3.46
C GLY A 172 -0.70 -1.96 -3.20
N GLU A 173 -0.67 -2.33 -1.94
CA GLU A 173 -0.39 -3.69 -1.50
C GLU A 173 -1.48 -4.65 -1.99
N LEU A 174 -1.18 -5.94 -2.02
CA LEU A 174 -2.16 -6.97 -2.26
C LEU A 174 -3.15 -7.05 -1.09
N PRO A 175 -4.44 -7.33 -1.36
CA PRO A 175 -5.43 -7.53 -0.32
C PRO A 175 -5.19 -8.85 0.44
N LEU A 176 -5.86 -9.00 1.59
CA LEU A 176 -5.80 -10.22 2.40
C LEU A 176 -6.23 -11.47 1.62
N SER A 177 -7.22 -11.32 0.72
CA SER A 177 -7.69 -12.39 -0.16
C SER A 177 -6.60 -13.00 -1.05
N ALA A 178 -5.58 -12.22 -1.43
CA ALA A 178 -4.49 -12.68 -2.27
C ALA A 178 -3.50 -13.62 -1.54
N LEU A 179 -3.49 -13.62 -0.21
CA LEU A 179 -2.54 -14.41 0.57
C LEU A 179 -2.70 -15.91 0.36
N LYS A 180 -3.89 -16.41 0.01
CA LYS A 180 -4.13 -17.82 -0.31
C LYS A 180 -3.22 -18.36 -1.42
N PHE A 181 -2.75 -17.50 -2.31
CA PHE A 181 -1.86 -17.86 -3.40
C PHE A 181 -0.37 -17.88 -2.99
N PHE A 182 -0.01 -17.14 -1.96
CA PHE A 182 1.36 -17.09 -1.42
C PHE A 182 1.56 -18.06 -0.26
N TYR A 183 0.55 -18.18 0.59
CA TYR A 183 0.58 -18.96 1.81
C TYR A 183 -0.73 -19.77 1.94
N PRO A 184 -0.86 -20.93 1.25
CA PRO A 184 -2.07 -21.76 1.19
C PRO A 184 -2.28 -22.55 2.49
N ARG A 185 -2.48 -21.86 3.58
CA ARG A 185 -2.73 -22.34 4.93
C ARG A 185 -4.09 -21.87 5.43
N PRO A 186 -4.62 -22.36 6.56
CA PRO A 186 -5.87 -21.88 7.13
C PRO A 186 -5.92 -20.36 7.25
N PHE A 187 -7.12 -19.78 7.18
CA PHE A 187 -7.32 -18.32 7.17
C PHE A 187 -6.67 -17.62 8.37
N GLU A 188 -6.73 -18.22 9.57
CA GLU A 188 -6.07 -17.67 10.76
C GLU A 188 -4.56 -17.49 10.54
N GLU A 189 -3.89 -18.49 9.99
CA GLU A 189 -2.45 -18.40 9.70
C GLU A 189 -2.16 -17.37 8.60
N ARG A 190 -3.03 -17.29 7.57
CA ARG A 190 -2.92 -16.24 6.54
C ARG A 190 -3.07 -14.84 7.15
N LEU A 191 -3.99 -14.70 8.09
CA LEU A 191 -4.18 -13.44 8.81
C LEU A 191 -2.96 -13.10 9.68
N HIS A 192 -2.31 -14.10 10.29
CA HIS A 192 -1.04 -13.92 11.00
C HIS A 192 0.06 -13.39 10.06
N VAL A 193 0.24 -14.02 8.90
CA VAL A 193 1.23 -13.58 7.89
C VAL A 193 0.90 -12.18 7.40
N TYR A 194 -0.38 -11.89 7.10
CA TYR A 194 -0.81 -10.55 6.70
C TYR A 194 -0.55 -9.52 7.80
N GLY A 195 -0.73 -9.89 9.06
CA GLY A 195 -0.45 -9.04 10.21
C GLY A 195 1.02 -8.62 10.29
N VAL A 196 1.96 -9.53 10.01
CA VAL A 196 3.40 -9.26 10.16
C VAL A 196 4.10 -8.81 8.88
N ALA A 197 3.59 -9.15 7.70
CA ALA A 197 4.21 -8.87 6.40
C ALA A 197 3.43 -7.89 5.51
N GLY A 198 2.17 -7.59 5.87
CA GLY A 198 1.26 -6.85 5.00
C GLY A 198 0.92 -7.60 3.72
N GLY A 199 0.53 -6.86 2.69
CA GLY A 199 0.24 -7.37 1.34
C GLY A 199 1.37 -7.14 0.34
N VAL A 200 2.62 -7.00 0.78
CA VAL A 200 3.76 -6.76 -0.10
C VAL A 200 4.25 -8.09 -0.71
N PRO A 201 4.14 -8.30 -2.04
CA PRO A 201 4.44 -9.60 -2.66
C PRO A 201 5.84 -10.14 -2.33
N MET A 202 6.85 -9.26 -2.27
CA MET A 202 8.21 -9.66 -1.93
C MET A 202 8.33 -10.17 -0.49
N TYR A 203 7.59 -9.60 0.46
CA TYR A 203 7.59 -10.04 1.86
C TYR A 203 6.83 -11.34 2.01
N LEU A 204 5.68 -11.48 1.34
CA LEU A 204 4.87 -12.70 1.36
C LEU A 204 5.63 -13.93 0.85
N ARG A 205 6.49 -13.77 -0.15
CA ARG A 205 7.33 -14.85 -0.70
C ARG A 205 8.42 -15.35 0.26
N ARG A 206 8.67 -14.66 1.35
CA ARG A 206 9.63 -15.08 2.38
C ARG A 206 9.06 -16.12 3.32
N PHE A 207 7.74 -16.27 3.36
CA PHE A 207 7.06 -17.23 4.20
C PHE A 207 6.92 -18.57 3.45
N ASP A 208 7.57 -19.60 3.99
CA ASP A 208 7.44 -20.96 3.49
C ASP A 208 6.18 -21.59 4.12
N PRO A 209 5.17 -21.96 3.31
CA PRO A 209 3.96 -22.57 3.83
C PRO A 209 4.15 -24.00 4.36
N SER A 210 5.28 -24.64 4.09
CA SER A 210 5.61 -25.97 4.65
C SER A 210 6.14 -25.89 6.09
N GLU A 211 6.59 -24.70 6.52
CA GLU A 211 7.12 -24.46 7.86
C GLU A 211 6.05 -23.84 8.78
N PRO A 212 6.18 -24.04 10.11
CA PRO A 212 5.36 -23.33 11.08
C PRO A 212 5.50 -21.80 10.94
N PHE A 213 4.42 -21.07 11.20
CA PHE A 213 4.41 -19.61 11.14
C PHE A 213 5.56 -18.98 11.95
N TRP A 214 5.78 -19.44 13.18
CA TRP A 214 6.82 -18.88 14.07
C TRP A 214 8.25 -19.17 13.61
N SER A 215 8.50 -20.29 12.93
CA SER A 215 9.81 -20.57 12.33
C SER A 215 10.12 -19.58 11.20
N ASN A 216 9.12 -19.26 10.37
CA ASN A 216 9.24 -18.21 9.36
C ASN A 216 9.50 -16.83 10.00
N VAL A 217 8.77 -16.49 11.06
CA VAL A 217 8.93 -15.21 11.77
C VAL A 217 10.32 -15.10 12.39
N GLU A 218 10.82 -16.14 13.04
CA GLU A 218 12.16 -16.17 13.62
C GLU A 218 13.24 -15.95 12.55
N ARG A 219 13.19 -16.73 11.47
CA ARG A 219 14.14 -16.64 10.36
C ARG A 219 14.17 -15.26 9.73
N GLU A 220 13.01 -14.67 9.47
CA GLU A 220 12.91 -13.42 8.68
C GLU A 220 13.05 -12.16 9.53
N PHE A 221 12.60 -12.18 10.80
CA PHE A 221 12.53 -10.98 11.65
C PHE A 221 13.46 -10.99 12.87
N PHE A 222 13.86 -12.16 13.37
CA PHE A 222 14.60 -12.29 14.61
C PHE A 222 15.93 -13.02 14.43
N THR A 223 16.37 -13.17 13.19
CA THR A 223 17.71 -13.71 12.88
C THR A 223 18.54 -12.61 12.23
N LYS A 224 19.79 -12.45 12.66
CA LYS A 224 20.73 -11.52 12.05
C LYS A 224 20.93 -11.87 10.56
N GLY A 225 20.74 -10.88 9.67
CA GLY A 225 20.72 -11.11 8.23
C GLY A 225 19.36 -11.60 7.70
N GLY A 226 18.34 -11.76 8.53
CA GLY A 226 16.96 -11.97 8.10
C GLY A 226 16.48 -10.79 7.26
N PHE A 227 15.85 -11.08 6.13
CA PHE A 227 15.50 -10.03 5.17
C PHE A 227 14.57 -8.97 5.78
N LEU A 228 13.54 -9.39 6.50
CA LEU A 228 12.57 -8.50 7.12
C LEU A 228 13.08 -7.86 8.42
N TYR A 229 14.18 -8.36 8.98
CA TYR A 229 14.84 -7.75 10.13
C TYR A 229 15.42 -6.37 9.80
N GLU A 230 16.09 -6.24 8.65
CA GLU A 230 16.78 -5.00 8.26
C GLU A 230 15.94 -4.12 7.31
N GLU A 231 14.94 -4.70 6.67
CA GLU A 231 14.17 -4.07 5.59
C GLU A 231 13.52 -2.74 5.96
N ALA A 232 13.05 -2.57 7.21
CA ALA A 232 12.38 -1.33 7.64
C ALA A 232 13.33 -0.11 7.56
N GLU A 233 14.59 -0.29 7.95
CA GLU A 233 15.59 0.78 7.84
C GLU A 233 15.93 1.07 6.38
N PHE A 234 16.11 0.02 5.56
CA PHE A 234 16.38 0.19 4.13
C PHE A 234 15.22 0.91 3.43
N LEU A 235 13.99 0.49 3.71
CA LEU A 235 12.79 1.13 3.15
C LEU A 235 12.75 2.62 3.47
N LEU A 236 12.90 2.99 4.74
CA LEU A 236 12.85 4.38 5.16
C LEU A 236 13.98 5.22 4.57
N ARG A 237 15.20 4.68 4.48
CA ARG A 237 16.34 5.37 3.85
C ARG A 237 16.16 5.56 2.34
N GLN A 238 15.46 4.67 1.67
CA GLN A 238 15.22 4.76 0.23
C GLN A 238 14.10 5.72 -0.14
N GLU A 239 13.06 5.80 0.70
CA GLU A 239 11.88 6.64 0.44
C GLU A 239 12.03 8.07 0.98
N LEU A 240 12.93 8.29 1.96
CA LEU A 240 13.01 9.53 2.73
C LEU A 240 14.43 10.10 2.74
N ARG A 241 14.57 11.42 2.49
CA ARG A 241 15.87 12.09 2.45
C ARG A 241 16.53 12.15 3.84
N GLU A 242 15.73 12.35 4.90
CA GLU A 242 16.20 12.43 6.30
C GLU A 242 15.40 11.45 7.17
N PRO A 243 15.73 10.14 7.15
CA PRO A 243 14.90 9.11 7.77
C PRO A 243 14.80 9.19 9.29
N ARG A 244 15.73 9.86 9.98
CA ARG A 244 15.82 9.91 11.45
C ARG A 244 14.51 10.36 12.12
N ASN A 245 13.95 11.49 11.70
CA ASN A 245 12.74 12.04 12.31
C ASN A 245 11.51 11.19 12.04
N TYR A 246 11.44 10.60 10.86
CA TYR A 246 10.38 9.65 10.50
C TYR A 246 10.46 8.38 11.35
N PHE A 247 11.68 7.88 11.59
CA PHE A 247 11.90 6.73 12.46
C PHE A 247 11.43 7.00 13.90
N LEU A 248 11.76 8.18 14.46
CA LEU A 248 11.31 8.60 15.78
C LEU A 248 9.78 8.69 15.88
N ILE A 249 9.12 9.22 14.85
CA ILE A 249 7.65 9.32 14.78
C ILE A 249 7.01 7.94 14.72
N LEU A 250 7.51 7.04 13.87
CA LEU A 250 6.99 5.67 13.76
C LEU A 250 7.16 4.91 15.08
N ARG A 251 8.30 5.07 15.74
CA ARG A 251 8.54 4.50 17.06
C ARG A 251 7.56 5.06 18.10
N ALA A 252 7.40 6.38 18.18
CA ALA A 252 6.45 7.00 19.10
C ALA A 252 5.02 6.50 18.90
N ILE A 253 4.59 6.31 17.64
CA ILE A 253 3.26 5.75 17.32
C ILE A 253 3.17 4.28 17.75
N ALA A 254 4.21 3.48 17.52
CA ALA A 254 4.27 2.08 17.94
C ALA A 254 4.22 1.94 19.47
N ASP A 255 4.85 2.90 20.19
CA ASP A 255 4.81 3.01 21.66
C ASP A 255 3.48 3.60 22.20
N GLY A 256 2.47 3.75 21.31
CA GLY A 256 1.11 4.14 21.70
C GLY A 256 0.85 5.67 21.73
N ARG A 257 1.78 6.51 21.28
CA ARG A 257 1.56 7.96 21.15
C ARG A 257 0.75 8.22 19.89
N ARG A 258 -0.54 8.45 20.03
CA ARG A 258 -1.46 8.50 18.86
C ARG A 258 -1.92 9.93 18.51
N LYS A 259 -1.76 10.90 19.40
CA LYS A 259 -2.14 12.30 19.11
C LYS A 259 -0.92 13.11 18.67
N LEU A 260 -1.14 14.08 17.77
CA LEU A 260 -0.07 14.96 17.29
C LEU A 260 0.78 15.56 18.43
N GLY A 261 0.13 16.01 19.51
CA GLY A 261 0.84 16.59 20.65
C GLY A 261 1.67 15.57 21.44
N GLU A 262 1.18 14.33 21.57
CA GLU A 262 1.91 13.24 22.24
C GLU A 262 3.14 12.84 21.41
N ILE A 263 2.97 12.73 20.08
CA ILE A 263 4.06 12.42 19.13
C ILE A 263 5.12 13.51 19.14
N ALA A 264 4.71 14.78 19.06
CA ALA A 264 5.62 15.92 19.07
C ALA A 264 6.46 15.95 20.36
N ASN A 265 5.82 15.77 21.52
CA ASN A 265 6.51 15.74 22.81
C ASN A 265 7.50 14.57 22.93
N GLU A 266 7.10 13.35 22.49
CA GLU A 266 7.95 12.14 22.55
C GLU A 266 9.18 12.26 21.63
N THR A 267 9.01 12.88 20.47
CA THR A 267 10.09 13.00 19.46
C THR A 267 10.98 14.24 19.66
N GLY A 268 10.59 15.17 20.54
CA GLY A 268 11.26 16.46 20.70
C GLY A 268 11.07 17.43 19.53
N LEU A 269 10.15 17.14 18.61
CA LEU A 269 9.81 17.99 17.47
C LEU A 269 8.75 19.02 17.87
N ASP A 270 8.79 20.21 17.27
CA ASP A 270 7.64 21.09 17.32
C ASP A 270 6.43 20.52 16.55
N LYS A 271 5.22 20.97 16.91
CA LYS A 271 3.98 20.44 16.32
C LYS A 271 3.90 20.63 14.80
N ALA A 272 4.48 21.72 14.27
CA ALA A 272 4.45 22.02 12.84
C ALA A 272 5.37 21.07 12.08
N ALA A 273 6.57 20.80 12.61
CA ALA A 273 7.50 19.80 12.06
C ALA A 273 6.89 18.39 12.14
N ALA A 274 6.39 17.96 13.30
CA ALA A 274 5.74 16.66 13.44
C ALA A 274 4.57 16.47 12.46
N SER A 275 3.75 17.53 12.26
CA SER A 275 2.65 17.49 11.29
C SER A 275 3.13 17.33 9.85
N ARG A 276 4.23 17.99 9.44
CA ARG A 276 4.80 17.81 8.09
C ARG A 276 5.33 16.40 7.87
N TYR A 277 6.05 15.85 8.84
CA TYR A 277 6.57 14.49 8.77
C TYR A 277 5.44 13.45 8.73
N LEU A 278 4.39 13.61 9.56
CA LEU A 278 3.20 12.76 9.54
C LEU A 278 2.49 12.83 8.19
N HIS A 279 2.34 14.02 7.61
CA HIS A 279 1.75 14.17 6.27
C HIS A 279 2.53 13.41 5.21
N THR A 280 3.87 13.47 5.24
CA THR A 280 4.71 12.67 4.32
C THR A 280 4.51 11.17 4.53
N LEU A 281 4.46 10.70 5.78
CA LEU A 281 4.20 9.28 6.07
C LEU A 281 2.80 8.84 5.62
N GLU A 282 1.80 9.71 5.72
CA GLU A 282 0.45 9.46 5.20
C GLU A 282 0.44 9.38 3.67
N LEU A 283 1.15 10.28 2.99
CA LEU A 283 1.30 10.27 1.53
C LEU A 283 1.91 8.94 1.04
N LEU A 284 2.92 8.46 1.77
CA LEU A 284 3.56 7.17 1.51
C LEU A 284 2.69 5.97 1.89
N GLY A 285 1.59 6.16 2.62
CA GLY A 285 0.72 5.10 3.13
C GLY A 285 1.32 4.30 4.30
N LEU A 286 2.37 4.83 4.96
CA LEU A 286 3.03 4.18 6.11
C LEU A 286 2.29 4.44 7.41
N VAL A 287 1.69 5.62 7.53
CA VAL A 287 0.86 6.05 8.65
C VAL A 287 -0.51 6.44 8.12
N GLY A 288 -1.53 6.20 8.91
CA GLY A 288 -2.87 6.71 8.72
C GLY A 288 -3.37 7.40 9.98
N HIS A 289 -4.52 8.02 9.86
CA HIS A 289 -5.22 8.49 11.05
C HIS A 289 -6.68 8.04 11.02
N GLU A 290 -7.21 7.78 12.20
CA GLU A 290 -8.62 7.55 12.45
C GLU A 290 -9.25 8.80 13.05
N ILE A 291 -10.48 9.07 12.68
CA ILE A 291 -11.39 10.01 13.36
C ILE A 291 -12.65 9.24 13.73
N PRO A 292 -13.36 9.60 14.81
CA PRO A 292 -14.65 8.97 15.10
C PRO A 292 -15.55 9.06 13.89
N VAL A 293 -16.19 7.94 13.51
CA VAL A 293 -16.96 7.86 12.25
C VAL A 293 -18.10 8.87 12.15
N LEU A 294 -18.62 9.33 13.28
CA LEU A 294 -19.64 10.38 13.34
C LEU A 294 -19.10 11.81 13.20
N GLU A 295 -17.82 12.00 13.39
CA GLU A 295 -17.20 13.33 13.23
C GLU A 295 -17.00 13.69 11.75
N PRO A 296 -17.03 14.98 11.41
CA PRO A 296 -16.74 15.40 10.05
C PRO A 296 -15.29 15.09 9.65
N PRO A 297 -14.97 14.88 8.36
CA PRO A 297 -13.62 14.51 7.89
C PRO A 297 -12.51 15.49 8.31
N LYS A 298 -12.85 16.75 8.59
CA LYS A 298 -11.91 17.80 9.05
C LYS A 298 -11.79 17.90 10.57
N ALA A 299 -12.35 16.96 11.33
CA ALA A 299 -12.29 16.99 12.79
C ALA A 299 -10.84 16.94 13.30
N ARG A 300 -10.60 17.66 14.44
CA ARG A 300 -9.27 17.68 15.07
C ARG A 300 -8.97 16.45 15.95
N LYS A 301 -9.96 15.57 16.15
CA LYS A 301 -9.85 14.34 16.96
C LYS A 301 -9.16 13.21 16.19
N ARG A 302 -7.94 13.43 15.70
CA ARG A 302 -7.19 12.45 14.95
C ARG A 302 -6.36 11.58 15.86
N LEU A 303 -6.39 10.27 15.62
CA LEU A 303 -5.52 9.28 16.24
C LEU A 303 -4.67 8.63 15.16
N TYR A 304 -3.39 8.90 15.15
CA TYR A 304 -2.44 8.33 14.20
C TYR A 304 -2.13 6.87 14.52
N HIS A 305 -1.90 6.07 13.49
CA HIS A 305 -1.47 4.68 13.60
C HIS A 305 -0.57 4.32 12.41
N ILE A 306 0.30 3.35 12.58
CA ILE A 306 1.05 2.77 11.47
C ILE A 306 0.08 1.92 10.65
N SER A 307 -0.15 2.31 9.38
CA SER A 307 -1.09 1.63 8.46
C SER A 307 -0.49 0.38 7.83
N ASP A 308 0.82 0.41 7.62
CA ASP A 308 1.60 -0.70 7.09
C ASP A 308 1.79 -1.76 8.18
N ASN A 309 1.25 -2.97 7.95
CA ASN A 309 1.31 -4.03 8.94
C ASN A 309 2.75 -4.49 9.20
N TYR A 310 3.60 -4.55 8.17
CA TYR A 310 5.00 -4.91 8.35
C TYR A 310 5.71 -3.91 9.27
N LEU A 311 5.58 -2.61 9.01
CA LEU A 311 6.17 -1.59 9.86
C LEU A 311 5.55 -1.55 11.27
N ALA A 312 4.24 -1.80 11.38
CA ALA A 312 3.58 -1.88 12.69
C ALA A 312 4.14 -3.02 13.54
N PHE A 313 4.34 -4.20 12.93
CA PHE A 313 4.98 -5.33 13.60
C PHE A 313 6.45 -5.04 13.89
N TRP A 314 7.19 -4.50 12.94
CA TRP A 314 8.61 -4.23 13.09
C TRP A 314 8.90 -3.22 14.21
N PHE A 315 8.25 -2.07 14.21
CA PHE A 315 8.45 -1.04 15.25
C PHE A 315 7.91 -1.46 16.63
N GLY A 316 6.81 -2.20 16.67
CA GLY A 316 6.21 -2.63 17.93
C GLY A 316 6.89 -3.83 18.58
N TYR A 317 7.47 -4.73 17.78
CA TYR A 317 7.90 -6.05 18.29
C TYR A 317 9.34 -6.41 17.94
N VAL A 318 9.84 -6.06 16.75
CA VAL A 318 11.21 -6.40 16.33
C VAL A 318 12.20 -5.37 16.86
N GLN A 319 11.96 -4.09 16.60
CA GLN A 319 12.85 -3.01 16.97
C GLN A 319 13.17 -2.97 18.49
N PRO A 320 12.20 -3.16 19.42
CA PRO A 320 12.51 -3.19 20.85
C PRO A 320 13.38 -4.35 21.29
N ARG A 321 13.41 -5.45 20.52
CA ARG A 321 14.17 -6.69 20.82
C ARG A 321 15.45 -6.81 20.01
N ARG A 322 15.85 -5.75 19.35
CA ARG A 322 17.01 -5.74 18.49
C ARG A 322 18.30 -6.18 19.23
N ALA A 323 18.45 -5.76 20.48
CA ALA A 323 19.60 -6.14 21.29
C ALA A 323 19.72 -7.68 21.48
N LEU A 324 18.58 -8.37 21.67
CA LEU A 324 18.55 -9.83 21.77
C LEU A 324 18.99 -10.49 20.46
N VAL A 325 18.46 -10.02 19.34
CA VAL A 325 18.81 -10.53 18.00
C VAL A 325 20.29 -10.34 17.71
N GLU A 326 20.86 -9.17 18.02
CA GLU A 326 22.28 -8.89 17.81
C GLU A 326 23.21 -9.75 18.68
N GLN A 327 22.71 -10.24 19.81
CA GLN A 327 23.40 -11.19 20.70
C GLN A 327 23.20 -12.66 20.30
N GLY A 328 22.45 -12.94 19.22
CA GLY A 328 22.15 -14.31 18.78
C GLY A 328 21.03 -15.00 19.58
N MET A 329 20.23 -14.25 20.35
CA MET A 329 19.11 -14.74 21.17
C MET A 329 17.77 -14.46 20.49
N GLY A 330 17.66 -14.76 19.19
CA GLY A 330 16.44 -14.53 18.42
C GLY A 330 15.27 -15.39 18.88
N ASP A 331 15.51 -16.60 19.29
CA ASP A 331 14.54 -17.53 19.88
C ASP A 331 13.89 -16.94 21.15
N ALA A 332 14.69 -16.39 22.07
CA ALA A 332 14.18 -15.71 23.26
C ALA A 332 13.32 -14.48 22.89
N ALA A 333 13.74 -13.72 21.90
CA ALA A 333 12.95 -12.58 21.40
C ALA A 333 11.60 -13.03 20.82
N VAL A 334 11.56 -14.15 20.09
CA VAL A 334 10.32 -14.73 19.55
C VAL A 334 9.38 -15.17 20.67
N GLU A 335 9.89 -15.83 21.74
CA GLU A 335 9.03 -16.25 22.86
C GLU A 335 8.37 -15.05 23.57
N GLU A 336 9.10 -13.95 23.76
CA GLU A 336 8.50 -12.71 24.28
C GLU A 336 7.40 -12.17 23.36
N VAL A 337 7.61 -12.21 22.04
CA VAL A 337 6.63 -11.71 21.07
C VAL A 337 5.39 -12.60 21.04
N LYS A 338 5.54 -13.92 21.14
CA LYS A 338 4.41 -14.86 21.21
C LYS A 338 3.41 -14.49 22.31
N ALA A 339 3.90 -14.08 23.48
CA ALA A 339 3.04 -13.68 24.59
C ALA A 339 2.22 -12.42 24.30
N LEU A 340 2.72 -11.50 23.48
CA LEU A 340 2.06 -10.24 23.11
C LEU A 340 1.25 -10.32 21.80
N PHE A 341 1.48 -11.36 21.01
CA PHE A 341 0.94 -11.50 19.67
C PHE A 341 -0.60 -11.53 19.61
N PRO A 342 -1.33 -12.16 20.55
CA PRO A 342 -2.81 -12.11 20.53
C PRO A 342 -3.36 -10.68 20.61
N GLN A 343 -2.74 -9.79 21.38
CA GLN A 343 -3.13 -8.39 21.47
C GLN A 343 -2.86 -7.66 20.14
N TYR A 344 -1.73 -7.93 19.49
CA TYR A 344 -1.43 -7.40 18.16
C TYR A 344 -2.45 -7.87 17.13
N MET A 345 -2.77 -9.16 17.12
CA MET A 345 -3.73 -9.74 16.17
C MET A 345 -5.16 -9.24 16.37
N SER A 346 -5.56 -8.84 17.57
CA SER A 346 -6.84 -8.17 17.80
C SER A 346 -6.97 -6.94 16.89
N ARG A 347 -5.93 -6.10 16.84
CA ARG A 347 -5.91 -4.91 15.97
C ARG A 347 -5.97 -5.28 14.48
N VAL A 348 -5.24 -6.30 14.05
CA VAL A 348 -5.26 -6.76 12.65
C VAL A 348 -6.65 -7.29 12.28
N TYR A 349 -7.26 -8.05 13.18
CA TYR A 349 -8.60 -8.60 12.98
C TYR A 349 -9.69 -7.51 12.97
N GLU A 350 -9.56 -6.46 13.80
CA GLU A 350 -10.43 -5.28 13.71
C GLU A 350 -10.40 -4.62 12.33
N GLN A 351 -9.21 -4.52 11.72
CA GLN A 351 -9.09 -3.97 10.36
C GLN A 351 -9.80 -4.86 9.34
N ALA A 352 -9.64 -6.19 9.45
CA ALA A 352 -10.31 -7.15 8.59
C ALA A 352 -11.85 -7.09 8.78
N ALA A 353 -12.33 -6.97 10.02
CA ALA A 353 -13.74 -6.83 10.34
C ALA A 353 -14.35 -5.53 9.75
N ARG A 354 -13.64 -4.39 9.85
CA ARG A 354 -14.08 -3.13 9.22
C ARG A 354 -14.18 -3.24 7.70
N ARG A 355 -13.20 -3.89 7.05
CA ARG A 355 -13.24 -4.15 5.60
C ARG A 355 -14.40 -5.09 5.24
N ALA A 356 -14.64 -6.13 6.03
CA ALA A 356 -15.77 -7.05 5.83
C ALA A 356 -17.12 -6.30 5.92
N VAL A 357 -17.30 -5.43 6.92
CA VAL A 357 -18.51 -4.61 7.04
C VAL A 357 -18.66 -3.65 5.86
N GLN A 358 -17.56 -3.03 5.39
CA GLN A 358 -17.57 -2.16 4.22
C GLN A 358 -18.01 -2.91 2.96
N ALA A 359 -17.59 -4.16 2.79
CA ALA A 359 -17.97 -5.00 1.65
C ALA A 359 -19.44 -5.47 1.74
N LEU A 360 -19.91 -5.83 2.93
CA LEU A 360 -21.30 -6.23 3.16
C LEU A 360 -22.29 -5.05 3.01
N HIS A 361 -21.84 -3.84 3.25
CA HIS A 361 -22.67 -2.64 3.26
C HIS A 361 -22.04 -1.52 2.39
N PRO A 362 -22.02 -1.68 1.08
CA PRO A 362 -21.50 -0.67 0.18
C PRO A 362 -22.34 0.62 0.32
N GLY A 363 -21.64 1.76 0.36
CA GLY A 363 -22.27 3.08 0.56
C GLY A 363 -22.38 3.53 2.03
N TYR A 364 -22.09 2.66 3.02
CA TYR A 364 -21.95 3.08 4.40
C TYR A 364 -20.54 3.63 4.65
N ARG A 365 -20.44 4.63 5.52
CA ARG A 365 -19.16 5.12 6.02
C ARG A 365 -18.76 4.26 7.23
N VAL A 366 -17.75 3.43 7.06
CA VAL A 366 -17.26 2.50 8.07
C VAL A 366 -16.03 3.05 8.78
N GLY A 367 -15.97 2.91 10.09
CA GLY A 367 -14.83 3.30 10.90
C GLY A 367 -14.97 2.85 12.34
N ARG A 368 -14.11 3.37 13.19
CA ARG A 368 -14.18 3.23 14.65
C ARG A 368 -14.94 4.43 15.23
N GLN A 369 -15.65 4.21 16.32
CA GLN A 369 -16.31 5.30 17.01
C GLN A 369 -15.91 5.33 18.48
N TRP A 370 -15.53 6.50 18.97
CA TRP A 370 -15.20 6.71 20.38
C TRP A 370 -15.61 8.09 20.83
N GLY A 371 -15.81 8.23 22.13
CA GLY A 371 -16.23 9.50 22.70
C GLY A 371 -16.59 9.41 24.18
N LYS A 372 -17.39 10.35 24.63
CA LYS A 372 -18.00 10.34 25.96
C LYS A 372 -19.51 10.47 25.83
N ALA A 373 -20.23 9.61 26.51
CA ALA A 373 -21.68 9.67 26.65
C ALA A 373 -22.05 9.58 28.13
N GLY A 374 -22.84 10.53 28.65
CA GLY A 374 -23.19 10.60 30.07
C GLY A 374 -21.94 10.71 30.99
N GLY A 375 -20.86 11.35 30.54
CA GLY A 375 -19.60 11.47 31.28
C GLY A 375 -18.69 10.23 31.22
N LYS A 376 -19.15 9.08 30.72
CA LYS A 376 -18.38 7.85 30.57
C LYS A 376 -17.78 7.74 29.18
N ALA A 377 -16.51 7.30 29.10
CA ALA A 377 -15.87 7.00 27.82
C ALA A 377 -16.51 5.73 27.22
N TYR A 378 -16.70 5.74 25.89
CA TYR A 378 -17.17 4.58 25.16
C TYR A 378 -16.33 4.38 23.88
N GLU A 379 -16.31 3.16 23.41
CA GLU A 379 -15.65 2.77 22.18
C GLU A 379 -16.41 1.65 21.48
N ILE A 380 -16.48 1.72 20.14
CA ILE A 380 -17.09 0.75 19.25
C ILE A 380 -16.07 0.45 18.15
N ASP A 381 -15.66 -0.81 18.05
CA ASP A 381 -14.56 -1.24 17.16
C ASP A 381 -14.90 -1.07 15.69
N VAL A 382 -16.16 -1.36 15.34
CA VAL A 382 -16.69 -1.23 13.98
C VAL A 382 -18.03 -0.51 14.03
N MET A 383 -18.07 0.66 13.46
CA MET A 383 -19.31 1.39 13.28
C MET A 383 -19.47 1.77 11.81
N ALA A 384 -20.64 1.49 11.24
CA ALA A 384 -20.98 1.91 9.90
C ALA A 384 -22.23 2.78 9.90
N VAL A 385 -22.19 3.92 9.23
CA VAL A 385 -23.27 4.90 9.17
C VAL A 385 -23.79 5.01 7.75
N GLY A 386 -25.05 4.67 7.58
CA GLY A 386 -25.75 4.75 6.31
C GLY A 386 -26.25 6.15 5.99
N PRO A 387 -26.60 6.41 4.72
CA PRO A 387 -27.05 7.74 4.26
C PRO A 387 -28.38 8.18 4.87
N ARG A 388 -29.15 7.26 5.45
CA ARG A 388 -30.46 7.54 6.09
C ARG A 388 -30.39 7.68 7.62
N GLY A 389 -29.15 7.76 8.19
CA GLY A 389 -28.96 7.85 9.63
C GLY A 389 -29.15 6.49 10.36
N ASP A 390 -29.21 5.41 9.63
CA ASP A 390 -29.13 4.05 10.16
C ASP A 390 -27.67 3.69 10.45
N ALA A 391 -27.45 2.88 11.47
CA ALA A 391 -26.12 2.52 11.94
C ALA A 391 -25.97 1.02 12.19
N ILE A 392 -24.79 0.51 11.86
CA ILE A 392 -24.35 -0.84 12.15
C ILE A 392 -23.32 -0.75 13.24
N TYR A 393 -23.43 -1.59 14.24
CA TYR A 393 -22.48 -1.67 15.36
C TYR A 393 -21.79 -3.01 15.32
N GLY A 394 -20.47 -3.03 15.54
CA GLY A 394 -19.66 -4.24 15.58
C GLY A 394 -18.66 -4.22 16.73
N GLU A 395 -18.50 -5.37 17.38
CA GLU A 395 -17.47 -5.64 18.39
C GLU A 395 -16.58 -6.76 17.88
N VAL A 396 -15.28 -6.66 18.16
CA VAL A 396 -14.27 -7.60 17.65
C VAL A 396 -13.55 -8.25 18.82
N LYS A 397 -13.50 -9.58 18.83
CA LYS A 397 -12.82 -10.39 19.86
C LYS A 397 -11.89 -11.38 19.18
N TRP A 398 -10.60 -11.19 19.34
CA TRP A 398 -9.59 -12.17 18.89
C TRP A 398 -9.49 -13.33 19.90
N SER A 399 -10.59 -14.04 20.06
CA SER A 399 -10.70 -15.15 21.04
C SER A 399 -11.66 -16.22 20.53
N GLU A 400 -11.50 -17.41 21.11
CA GLU A 400 -12.34 -18.58 20.85
C GLU A 400 -13.51 -18.68 21.82
N ALA A 401 -14.52 -19.45 21.44
CA ALA A 401 -15.66 -19.80 22.28
C ALA A 401 -16.37 -18.56 22.88
N VAL A 402 -16.49 -17.47 22.12
CA VAL A 402 -17.11 -16.22 22.55
C VAL A 402 -18.62 -16.42 22.77
N ASP A 403 -19.17 -15.80 23.82
CA ASP A 403 -20.62 -15.69 24.02
C ASP A 403 -21.17 -14.54 23.16
N CYS A 404 -21.67 -14.90 21.99
CA CYS A 404 -22.18 -13.92 21.03
C CYS A 404 -23.43 -13.18 21.56
N ALA A 405 -24.30 -13.82 22.32
CA ALA A 405 -25.51 -13.19 22.85
C ALA A 405 -25.16 -12.13 23.89
N GLY A 406 -24.25 -12.47 24.81
CA GLY A 406 -23.78 -11.55 25.84
C GLY A 406 -23.04 -10.36 25.28
N GLU A 407 -22.17 -10.57 24.26
CA GLU A 407 -21.47 -9.44 23.61
C GLU A 407 -22.43 -8.53 22.83
N LYS A 408 -23.48 -9.07 22.20
CA LYS A 408 -24.50 -8.25 21.55
C LYS A 408 -25.29 -7.39 22.54
N GLU A 409 -25.60 -7.92 23.72
CA GLU A 409 -26.28 -7.14 24.73
C GLU A 409 -25.41 -5.96 25.19
N ARG A 410 -24.14 -6.20 25.48
CA ARG A 410 -23.17 -5.14 25.80
C ARG A 410 -23.03 -4.11 24.67
N LEU A 411 -23.06 -4.57 23.41
CA LEU A 411 -22.99 -3.68 22.26
C LEU A 411 -24.25 -2.82 22.10
N ARG A 412 -25.46 -3.36 22.44
CA ARG A 412 -26.71 -2.59 22.48
C ARG A 412 -26.65 -1.47 23.50
N GLU A 413 -26.05 -1.71 24.68
CA GLU A 413 -25.87 -0.69 25.70
C GLU A 413 -24.99 0.49 25.23
N LYS A 414 -24.09 0.25 24.24
CA LYS A 414 -23.27 1.28 23.59
C LYS A 414 -24.03 2.03 22.47
N ALA A 415 -25.29 1.69 22.17
CA ALA A 415 -26.05 2.34 21.09
C ALA A 415 -26.21 3.84 21.36
N LEU A 416 -25.89 4.64 20.33
CA LEU A 416 -25.86 6.10 20.45
C LEU A 416 -27.23 6.71 20.19
N PRO A 417 -27.67 7.71 20.97
CA PRO A 417 -28.91 8.43 20.76
C PRO A 417 -28.98 9.04 19.33
N GLY A 418 -30.17 9.00 18.73
CA GLY A 418 -30.41 9.58 17.41
C GLY A 418 -30.00 8.73 16.20
N LEU A 419 -29.39 7.57 16.44
CA LEU A 419 -29.06 6.60 15.40
C LEU A 419 -29.95 5.36 15.53
N ARG A 420 -30.50 4.90 14.40
CA ARG A 420 -31.32 3.67 14.38
C ARG A 420 -30.42 2.46 14.12
N PRO A 421 -30.27 1.50 15.06
CA PRO A 421 -29.48 0.30 14.81
C PRO A 421 -30.11 -0.54 13.70
N ALA A 422 -29.38 -0.73 12.60
CA ALA A 422 -29.78 -1.57 11.46
C ALA A 422 -29.27 -3.01 11.63
N ALA A 423 -28.07 -3.20 12.17
CA ALA A 423 -27.51 -4.52 12.46
C ALA A 423 -26.49 -4.45 13.60
N LEU A 424 -26.29 -5.63 14.24
CA LEU A 424 -25.25 -5.84 15.25
C LEU A 424 -24.39 -7.03 14.81
N TYR A 425 -23.08 -6.81 14.69
CA TYR A 425 -22.11 -7.85 14.36
C TYR A 425 -21.15 -8.09 15.52
N ILE A 426 -20.91 -9.35 15.81
CA ILE A 426 -19.79 -9.76 16.67
C ILE A 426 -18.84 -10.56 15.80
N PHE A 427 -17.56 -10.19 15.83
CA PHE A 427 -16.49 -10.89 15.14
C PHE A 427 -15.64 -11.63 16.16
N ALA A 428 -15.46 -12.93 15.99
CA ALA A 428 -14.67 -13.75 16.88
C ALA A 428 -13.98 -14.90 16.12
N LYS A 429 -13.00 -15.55 16.73
CA LYS A 429 -12.40 -16.75 16.13
C LYS A 429 -13.43 -17.89 16.07
N SER A 430 -14.19 -18.08 17.14
CA SER A 430 -15.28 -19.06 17.24
C SER A 430 -16.28 -18.67 18.34
N TYR A 431 -17.42 -19.37 18.39
CA TYR A 431 -18.48 -19.11 19.36
C TYR A 431 -18.86 -20.36 20.14
N ARG A 432 -19.22 -20.22 21.42
CA ARG A 432 -19.87 -21.29 22.20
C ARG A 432 -21.20 -21.65 21.60
N ARG A 433 -22.00 -20.63 21.27
CA ARG A 433 -23.29 -20.75 20.58
C ARG A 433 -23.39 -19.64 19.56
N ARG A 434 -23.55 -20.03 18.31
CA ARG A 434 -23.64 -19.08 17.19
C ARG A 434 -25.09 -18.57 17.05
N GLY A 435 -25.25 -17.32 16.67
CA GLY A 435 -26.54 -16.67 16.36
C GLY A 435 -26.42 -15.71 15.17
N PRO A 436 -27.52 -15.12 14.71
CA PRO A 436 -27.50 -14.15 13.62
C PRO A 436 -26.50 -13.01 13.89
N GLY A 437 -25.68 -12.62 12.93
CA GLY A 437 -24.67 -11.55 13.07
C GLY A 437 -23.45 -11.90 13.94
N CYS A 438 -23.26 -13.18 14.31
CA CYS A 438 -22.04 -13.70 14.89
C CYS A 438 -21.19 -14.24 13.73
N LEU A 439 -20.11 -13.52 13.39
CA LEU A 439 -19.25 -13.82 12.25
C LEU A 439 -17.93 -14.40 12.76
N ASP A 440 -17.69 -15.68 12.46
CA ASP A 440 -16.43 -16.36 12.79
C ASP A 440 -15.37 -16.18 11.70
N LEU A 441 -14.19 -16.79 11.89
CA LEU A 441 -13.10 -16.70 10.91
C LEU A 441 -13.51 -17.21 9.51
N ALA A 442 -14.34 -18.26 9.42
CA ALA A 442 -14.78 -18.80 8.15
C ALA A 442 -15.75 -17.85 7.42
N ASP A 443 -16.58 -17.11 8.15
CA ASP A 443 -17.44 -16.08 7.56
C ASP A 443 -16.62 -14.91 7.04
N VAL A 444 -15.64 -14.43 7.84
CA VAL A 444 -14.76 -13.35 7.44
C VAL A 444 -13.94 -13.75 6.22
N GLU A 445 -13.39 -14.97 6.19
CA GLU A 445 -12.68 -15.52 5.03
C GLU A 445 -13.55 -15.49 3.77
N ARG A 446 -14.78 -15.96 3.85
CA ARG A 446 -15.72 -15.97 2.74
C ARG A 446 -16.01 -14.56 2.23
N ILE A 447 -16.22 -13.60 3.14
CA ILE A 447 -16.45 -12.19 2.76
C ILE A 447 -15.21 -11.61 2.09
N VAL A 448 -14.04 -11.85 2.66
CA VAL A 448 -12.75 -11.40 2.14
C VAL A 448 -12.50 -11.96 0.75
N ASP A 449 -12.64 -13.26 0.57
CA ASP A 449 -12.39 -13.94 -0.70
C ASP A 449 -13.40 -13.57 -1.80
N THR A 450 -14.68 -13.40 -1.45
CA THR A 450 -15.73 -13.04 -2.42
C THR A 450 -15.57 -11.60 -2.92
N ASN A 451 -15.11 -10.69 -2.07
CA ASN A 451 -15.02 -9.27 -2.40
C ASN A 451 -13.60 -8.80 -2.76
N GLY A 452 -12.61 -9.68 -2.72
CA GLY A 452 -11.22 -9.34 -3.06
C GLY A 452 -10.61 -8.27 -2.12
N ILE A 453 -10.80 -8.41 -0.79
CA ILE A 453 -10.36 -7.43 0.22
C ILE A 453 -9.33 -7.97 1.19
#